data_63dfa976707d86962aef0ee6bd6108c2
#
_entry.id   63dfa976707d86962aef0ee6bd6108c2
#
_cell.length_a   1.000
_cell.length_b   1.000
_cell.length_c   1.000
_cell.angle_alpha   90.00
_cell.angle_beta   90.00
_cell.angle_gamma   90.00
#
_symmetry.space_group_name_H-M   'P 1'
#
loop_
_entity.id
_entity.type
_entity.pdbx_description
1 polymer ?
#
loop_
_entity_poly.entity_id
_entity_poly.type
_entity_poly.pdbx_seq_one_letter_code
_entity_poly.pdbx_strand_id
1 'polypeptide(L)'
;MANDPEPNSDLDATTGTASDLSRRGFVATATAAAASGLTLAQGPARAAAVRTDLASLPPYGNGTLPPDIRSRAIAGVNGMTVHILEAGFETPGRPAVLLLHGFPELAYSWRKVMPSLAGAGYHVIAPDQRGYGRTTGWDDGHDADPDQFRLFNMVRDAMGLVLALGYREVAAIVGHDAGSPVAAWSALIRPDLFRSLVLMSSPFDGVPSLPFDTANGAAPPRRPMTDDEFDAELAKLDTPRKYYRNYQRTPGANDDMLHAPQGLHAFFRAYYHYKSADWPGNHPHPLKGRTAAELAQVPTYYVMEKDKGMAATVAPFMPTAEQIANNKWLTEAEVEVYATEYARTQFNGALQGYRVRRGTDPKSIAEMHTFSGRTIDVPSMFIAGASDWGMYQTPGAIERMQGTTCTNLVGVHRIEGAGHWVQQEQPEKVSELLLAFLRDHGARKT
;
A
#
# COMPACT_ATOMS: atom_id res chain seq x y z
N MET A 1 6.31 59.90 -47.00
CA MET A 1 7.73 60.24 -47.03
C MET A 1 8.41 58.98 -46.53
N ALA A 2 8.79 58.05 -47.45
CA ALA A 2 10.06 57.97 -48.11
C ALA A 2 11.18 57.70 -47.07
N ASN A 3 11.96 56.64 -47.04
CA ASN A 3 12.55 55.81 -48.08
C ASN A 3 13.09 54.51 -47.46
N ASP A 4 12.88 53.42 -48.16
CA ASP A 4 13.89 52.31 -48.27
C ASP A 4 15.11 52.76 -48.99
N PRO A 5 16.26 52.06 -48.97
CA PRO A 5 16.44 50.92 -49.84
C PRO A 5 17.33 49.76 -49.37
N GLU A 6 17.05 48.58 -49.82
CA GLU A 6 17.99 47.50 -50.25
C GLU A 6 18.79 47.95 -51.51
N PRO A 7 19.74 47.15 -52.11
CA PRO A 7 20.20 45.76 -51.90
C PRO A 7 21.73 45.55 -52.14
N ASN A 8 22.26 44.31 -52.06
CA ASN A 8 23.07 43.53 -53.02
C ASN A 8 23.83 42.40 -52.34
N SER A 9 23.59 41.19 -52.70
CA SER A 9 24.20 40.29 -53.74
C SER A 9 25.71 40.07 -53.55
N ASP A 10 26.26 38.88 -53.50
CA ASP A 10 26.39 37.84 -54.50
C ASP A 10 26.98 36.53 -53.91
N LEU A 11 26.44 35.41 -54.37
CA LEU A 11 27.05 34.22 -54.94
C LEU A 11 28.34 33.60 -54.33
N ASP A 12 28.31 32.34 -53.88
CA ASP A 12 28.80 31.30 -54.81
C ASP A 12 28.38 29.89 -54.37
N ALA A 13 28.03 29.09 -55.36
CA ALA A 13 27.63 27.71 -55.27
C ALA A 13 28.84 26.79 -55.48
N THR A 14 28.94 25.74 -54.68
CA THR A 14 29.65 24.54 -55.13
C THR A 14 28.88 23.27 -54.68
N THR A 15 28.49 22.57 -55.70
CA THR A 15 27.91 21.22 -55.76
C THR A 15 28.91 20.16 -55.27
N GLY A 16 28.43 19.24 -54.44
CA GLY A 16 29.14 18.03 -54.03
C GLY A 16 28.20 16.87 -53.84
N THR A 17 28.30 15.96 -54.74
CA THR A 17 27.52 14.76 -55.03
C THR A 17 27.33 13.80 -53.85
N ALA A 18 26.15 13.19 -53.79
CA ALA A 18 25.80 11.99 -53.04
C ALA A 18 26.70 10.80 -53.39
N SER A 19 27.15 10.05 -52.39
CA SER A 19 27.63 8.70 -52.60
C SER A 19 27.09 7.77 -51.51
N ASP A 20 26.35 6.77 -51.97
CA ASP A 20 25.97 5.53 -51.36
C ASP A 20 27.06 4.94 -50.47
N LEU A 21 26.72 4.52 -49.25
CA LEU A 21 27.46 3.52 -48.51
C LEU A 21 26.54 2.39 -48.06
N SER A 22 26.69 1.32 -48.82
CA SER A 22 26.09 0.02 -48.64
C SER A 22 26.52 -0.66 -47.34
N ARG A 23 25.57 -1.40 -46.79
CA ARG A 23 25.80 -2.44 -45.78
C ARG A 23 26.80 -3.47 -46.28
N ARG A 24 27.90 -3.71 -45.54
CA ARG A 24 28.59 -5.00 -45.38
C ARG A 24 29.84 -4.90 -44.49
N GLY A 25 29.90 -5.81 -43.49
CA GLY A 25 31.17 -6.42 -43.05
C GLY A 25 31.86 -5.78 -41.85
N PHE A 26 31.50 -6.22 -40.63
CA PHE A 26 32.42 -6.19 -39.50
C PHE A 26 32.91 -7.61 -39.23
N VAL A 27 34.14 -7.88 -39.70
CA VAL A 27 34.87 -9.11 -39.38
C VAL A 27 35.62 -8.90 -38.06
N ALA A 28 35.48 -9.86 -37.17
CA ALA A 28 36.16 -9.91 -35.90
C ALA A 28 37.67 -10.08 -36.06
N THR A 29 38.45 -9.26 -35.38
CA THR A 29 39.86 -9.54 -35.08
C THR A 29 40.00 -9.73 -33.56
N ALA A 30 40.22 -10.97 -33.16
CA ALA A 30 40.55 -11.34 -31.79
C ALA A 30 42.03 -11.00 -31.56
N THR A 31 42.33 -10.14 -30.62
CA THR A 31 43.67 -9.97 -30.03
C THR A 31 43.61 -10.47 -28.58
N ALA A 32 44.38 -11.50 -28.31
CA ALA A 32 44.57 -12.05 -26.97
C ALA A 32 45.35 -11.04 -26.11
N ALA A 33 44.78 -10.61 -25.00
CA ALA A 33 45.47 -9.94 -23.93
C ALA A 33 45.38 -10.76 -22.64
N ALA A 34 46.53 -10.93 -22.04
CA ALA A 34 46.83 -11.80 -20.93
C ALA A 34 45.94 -11.54 -19.72
N ALA A 35 45.41 -12.60 -19.14
CA ALA A 35 44.68 -12.67 -17.90
C ALA A 35 45.61 -12.31 -16.72
N SER A 36 45.45 -11.13 -16.15
CA SER A 36 45.86 -10.83 -14.77
C SER A 36 44.69 -11.14 -13.87
N GLY A 37 44.83 -12.17 -13.03
CA GLY A 37 43.80 -12.61 -12.14
C GLY A 37 43.47 -11.55 -11.08
N LEU A 38 42.33 -10.86 -11.24
CA LEU A 38 41.63 -10.25 -10.14
C LEU A 38 40.68 -11.33 -9.58
N THR A 39 41.07 -11.95 -8.46
CA THR A 39 40.16 -12.68 -7.61
C THR A 39 39.18 -11.67 -7.00
N LEU A 40 38.00 -11.51 -7.59
CA LEU A 40 36.86 -10.91 -6.95
C LEU A 40 36.56 -11.79 -5.74
N ALA A 41 36.78 -11.26 -4.53
CA ALA A 41 36.32 -11.87 -3.33
C ALA A 41 34.79 -12.06 -3.47
N GLN A 42 34.36 -13.31 -3.62
CA GLN A 42 32.96 -13.67 -3.50
C GLN A 42 32.57 -13.33 -2.05
N GLY A 43 31.78 -12.26 -1.88
CA GLY A 43 31.08 -12.03 -0.63
C GLY A 43 30.27 -13.29 -0.26
N PRO A 44 29.93 -13.49 1.02
CA PRO A 44 29.23 -14.67 1.46
C PRO A 44 28.00 -14.89 0.56
N ALA A 45 27.92 -16.08 -0.03
CA ALA A 45 26.78 -16.49 -0.85
C ALA A 45 25.51 -16.28 -0.01
N ARG A 46 24.72 -15.29 -0.40
CA ARG A 46 23.42 -15.00 0.22
C ARG A 46 22.59 -16.27 0.08
N ALA A 47 22.14 -16.83 1.20
CA ALA A 47 21.22 -17.96 1.16
C ALA A 47 20.02 -17.50 0.32
N ALA A 48 19.85 -18.10 -0.85
CA ALA A 48 18.68 -17.87 -1.66
C ALA A 48 17.47 -18.21 -0.79
N ALA A 49 16.57 -17.27 -0.58
CA ALA A 49 15.31 -17.54 0.08
C ALA A 49 14.73 -18.81 -0.52
N VAL A 50 14.39 -19.78 0.32
CA VAL A 50 13.79 -21.03 -0.12
C VAL A 50 12.50 -20.64 -0.82
N ARG A 51 12.53 -20.64 -2.16
CA ARG A 51 11.33 -20.42 -2.98
C ARG A 51 10.43 -21.61 -2.72
N THR A 52 9.55 -21.47 -1.74
CA THR A 52 8.51 -22.46 -1.51
C THR A 52 7.68 -22.53 -2.79
N ASP A 53 7.66 -23.68 -3.43
CA ASP A 53 6.78 -23.91 -4.59
C ASP A 53 5.34 -23.67 -4.11
N LEU A 54 4.68 -22.65 -4.65
CA LEU A 54 3.31 -22.31 -4.29
C LEU A 54 2.35 -23.47 -4.50
N ALA A 55 2.66 -24.36 -5.44
CA ALA A 55 1.88 -25.59 -5.71
C ALA A 55 1.98 -26.63 -4.59
N SER A 56 3.05 -26.59 -3.77
CA SER A 56 3.24 -27.49 -2.63
C SER A 56 2.60 -26.99 -1.33
N LEU A 57 2.11 -25.75 -1.31
CA LEU A 57 1.45 -25.20 -0.13
C LEU A 57 0.04 -25.77 0.05
N PRO A 58 -0.42 -25.93 1.30
CA PRO A 58 -1.81 -26.29 1.54
C PRO A 58 -2.76 -25.25 0.92
N PRO A 59 -4.03 -25.60 0.69
CA PRO A 59 -5.02 -24.65 0.18
C PRO A 59 -5.02 -23.35 0.99
N TYR A 60 -5.07 -22.22 0.30
CA TYR A 60 -5.10 -20.91 0.97
C TYR A 60 -6.35 -20.78 1.83
N GLY A 61 -6.19 -20.22 3.03
CA GLY A 61 -7.30 -20.02 3.95
C GLY A 61 -7.66 -21.24 4.80
N ASN A 62 -6.91 -22.36 4.72
CA ASN A 62 -7.10 -23.55 5.59
C ASN A 62 -8.55 -24.04 5.67
N GLY A 63 -9.30 -23.95 4.55
CA GLY A 63 -10.70 -24.36 4.47
C GLY A 63 -11.72 -23.32 4.99
N THR A 64 -11.29 -22.11 5.33
CA THR A 64 -12.18 -21.03 5.80
C THR A 64 -12.60 -20.05 4.69
N LEU A 65 -12.06 -20.18 3.47
CA LEU A 65 -12.51 -19.38 2.34
C LEU A 65 -13.92 -19.77 1.90
N PRO A 66 -14.80 -18.82 1.57
CA PRO A 66 -16.03 -19.08 0.85
C PRO A 66 -15.78 -19.89 -0.44
N PRO A 67 -16.67 -20.83 -0.82
CA PRO A 67 -16.44 -21.76 -1.92
C PRO A 67 -16.40 -21.11 -3.30
N ASP A 68 -16.94 -19.90 -3.45
CA ASP A 68 -16.94 -19.08 -4.65
C ASP A 68 -15.71 -18.17 -4.79
N ILE A 69 -14.76 -18.26 -3.86
CA ILE A 69 -13.48 -17.57 -3.93
C ILE A 69 -12.39 -18.54 -4.39
N ARG A 70 -11.74 -18.20 -5.49
CA ARG A 70 -10.61 -18.94 -6.03
C ARG A 70 -9.28 -18.27 -5.66
N SER A 71 -8.28 -19.09 -5.35
CA SER A 71 -6.89 -18.69 -5.14
C SER A 71 -6.06 -19.07 -6.36
N ARG A 72 -5.28 -18.13 -6.93
CA ARG A 72 -4.31 -18.43 -8.00
C ARG A 72 -3.16 -17.43 -8.05
N ALA A 73 -2.13 -17.77 -8.84
CA ALA A 73 -0.96 -16.95 -9.08
C ALA A 73 -0.96 -16.37 -10.50
N ILE A 74 -0.56 -15.11 -10.63
CA ILE A 74 -0.41 -14.37 -11.89
C ILE A 74 1.06 -14.02 -12.08
N ALA A 75 1.71 -14.66 -13.03
CA ALA A 75 3.12 -14.43 -13.33
C ALA A 75 3.33 -13.16 -14.18
N GLY A 76 4.54 -12.57 -14.09
CA GLY A 76 4.97 -11.47 -14.95
C GLY A 76 4.43 -10.09 -14.55
N VAL A 77 3.86 -9.95 -13.35
CA VAL A 77 3.36 -8.66 -12.86
C VAL A 77 4.51 -7.86 -12.25
N ASN A 78 5.04 -6.91 -12.97
CA ASN A 78 6.12 -6.02 -12.48
C ASN A 78 7.29 -6.78 -11.82
N GLY A 79 7.73 -7.87 -12.46
CA GLY A 79 8.81 -8.74 -11.99
C GLY A 79 8.42 -9.77 -10.93
N MET A 80 7.14 -9.85 -10.58
CA MET A 80 6.62 -10.77 -9.57
C MET A 80 5.71 -11.84 -10.16
N THR A 81 5.48 -12.87 -9.35
CA THR A 81 4.30 -13.75 -9.44
C THR A 81 3.37 -13.34 -8.30
N VAL A 82 2.28 -12.67 -8.65
CA VAL A 82 1.31 -12.14 -7.68
C VAL A 82 0.26 -13.19 -7.38
N HIS A 83 0.11 -13.52 -6.11
CA HIS A 83 -1.00 -14.33 -5.63
C HIS A 83 -2.25 -13.47 -5.49
N ILE A 84 -3.39 -13.98 -5.96
CA ILE A 84 -4.68 -13.32 -5.84
C ILE A 84 -5.75 -14.27 -5.29
N LEU A 85 -6.70 -13.68 -4.57
CA LEU A 85 -8.04 -14.22 -4.39
C LEU A 85 -8.95 -13.54 -5.40
N GLU A 86 -9.84 -14.29 -6.03
CA GLU A 86 -10.82 -13.76 -6.97
C GLU A 86 -12.18 -14.42 -6.84
N ALA A 87 -13.24 -13.66 -7.07
CA ALA A 87 -14.63 -14.12 -7.09
C ALA A 87 -15.36 -13.49 -8.27
N GLY A 88 -16.36 -14.19 -8.83
CA GLY A 88 -17.07 -13.72 -10.01
C GLY A 88 -16.31 -13.89 -11.33
N PHE A 89 -15.26 -14.70 -11.31
CA PHE A 89 -14.38 -14.99 -12.45
C PHE A 89 -15.01 -15.92 -13.51
N GLU A 90 -16.08 -16.61 -13.18
CA GLU A 90 -16.74 -17.62 -14.02
C GLU A 90 -17.41 -17.00 -15.25
N THR A 91 -17.77 -15.75 -15.17
CA THR A 91 -18.41 -15.02 -16.27
C THR A 91 -17.46 -13.98 -16.84
N PRO A 92 -16.93 -14.19 -18.06
CA PRO A 92 -16.07 -13.23 -18.73
C PRO A 92 -16.77 -11.87 -18.97
N GLY A 93 -15.98 -10.79 -18.96
CA GLY A 93 -16.47 -9.43 -19.27
C GLY A 93 -17.12 -8.70 -18.12
N ARG A 94 -17.17 -9.29 -16.91
CA ARG A 94 -17.59 -8.55 -15.71
C ARG A 94 -16.66 -7.37 -15.43
N PRO A 95 -17.18 -6.19 -15.03
CA PRO A 95 -16.34 -5.10 -14.58
C PRO A 95 -15.54 -5.53 -13.34
N ALA A 96 -14.25 -5.18 -13.32
CA ALA A 96 -13.36 -5.58 -12.24
C ALA A 96 -13.38 -4.58 -11.06
N VAL A 97 -13.22 -5.10 -9.85
CA VAL A 97 -12.97 -4.34 -8.62
C VAL A 97 -11.68 -4.86 -7.99
N LEU A 98 -10.73 -3.96 -7.75
CA LEU A 98 -9.43 -4.30 -7.14
C LEU A 98 -9.44 -3.91 -5.65
N LEU A 99 -9.15 -4.87 -4.76
CA LEU A 99 -9.19 -4.71 -3.31
C LEU A 99 -7.77 -4.86 -2.72
N LEU A 100 -7.21 -3.80 -2.14
CA LEU A 100 -5.86 -3.76 -1.57
C LEU A 100 -5.92 -3.76 -0.05
N HIS A 101 -5.31 -4.77 0.59
CA HIS A 101 -5.29 -4.95 2.03
C HIS A 101 -4.26 -4.05 2.74
N GLY A 102 -4.31 -4.00 4.08
CA GLY A 102 -3.39 -3.28 4.94
C GLY A 102 -2.30 -4.15 5.61
N PHE A 103 -1.76 -3.64 6.72
CA PHE A 103 -0.80 -4.34 7.58
C PHE A 103 -1.44 -4.65 8.95
N PRO A 104 -1.26 -5.83 9.50
CA PRO A 104 -0.62 -7.05 8.96
C PRO A 104 -1.65 -8.00 8.33
N GLU A 105 -2.38 -7.50 7.35
CA GLU A 105 -3.39 -8.27 6.64
C GLU A 105 -2.81 -9.02 5.42
N LEU A 106 -3.70 -9.70 4.70
CA LEU A 106 -3.48 -10.45 3.45
C LEU A 106 -4.70 -10.24 2.54
N ALA A 107 -4.68 -10.73 1.31
CA ALA A 107 -5.86 -10.82 0.45
C ALA A 107 -7.07 -11.44 1.19
N TYR A 108 -6.79 -12.31 2.13
CA TYR A 108 -7.75 -12.99 2.98
C TYR A 108 -8.69 -12.06 3.76
N SER A 109 -8.29 -10.85 4.07
CA SER A 109 -9.12 -9.88 4.80
C SER A 109 -10.38 -9.47 4.05
N TRP A 110 -10.41 -9.68 2.74
CA TRP A 110 -11.54 -9.36 1.88
C TRP A 110 -12.56 -10.49 1.69
N ARG A 111 -12.28 -11.70 2.23
CA ARG A 111 -13.08 -12.92 2.03
C ARG A 111 -14.58 -12.75 2.29
N LYS A 112 -14.95 -11.89 3.24
CA LYS A 112 -16.35 -11.69 3.64
C LYS A 112 -17.09 -10.68 2.75
N VAL A 113 -16.37 -9.79 2.07
CA VAL A 113 -16.93 -8.77 1.17
C VAL A 113 -17.01 -9.27 -0.28
N MET A 114 -16.04 -10.08 -0.71
CA MET A 114 -15.93 -10.53 -2.11
C MET A 114 -17.18 -11.23 -2.66
N PRO A 115 -17.84 -12.16 -1.93
CA PRO A 115 -19.03 -12.86 -2.45
C PRO A 115 -20.18 -11.92 -2.79
N SER A 116 -20.43 -10.91 -1.96
CA SER A 116 -21.51 -9.94 -2.19
C SER A 116 -21.29 -9.11 -3.47
N LEU A 117 -20.05 -8.68 -3.71
CA LEU A 117 -19.69 -7.93 -4.93
C LEU A 117 -19.74 -8.84 -6.16
N ALA A 118 -19.27 -10.08 -6.06
CA ALA A 118 -19.34 -11.06 -7.15
C ALA A 118 -20.78 -11.42 -7.51
N GLY A 119 -21.65 -11.60 -6.51
CA GLY A 119 -23.08 -11.84 -6.68
C GLY A 119 -23.80 -10.68 -7.38
N ALA A 120 -23.29 -9.45 -7.24
CA ALA A 120 -23.78 -8.27 -7.93
C ALA A 120 -23.22 -8.09 -9.37
N GLY A 121 -22.40 -9.04 -9.86
CA GLY A 121 -21.93 -9.06 -11.24
C GLY A 121 -20.53 -8.48 -11.46
N TYR A 122 -19.74 -8.29 -10.42
CA TYR A 122 -18.34 -7.84 -10.53
C TYR A 122 -17.37 -9.01 -10.55
N HIS A 123 -16.23 -8.85 -11.22
CA HIS A 123 -15.04 -9.67 -10.99
C HIS A 123 -14.20 -9.00 -9.90
N VAL A 124 -14.16 -9.62 -8.74
CA VAL A 124 -13.52 -9.06 -7.54
C VAL A 124 -12.14 -9.69 -7.37
N ILE A 125 -11.12 -8.86 -7.25
CA ILE A 125 -9.72 -9.28 -7.26
C ILE A 125 -9.04 -8.69 -6.02
N ALA A 126 -8.48 -9.55 -5.17
CA ALA A 126 -7.72 -9.17 -3.99
C ALA A 126 -6.32 -9.79 -4.05
N PRO A 127 -5.25 -9.04 -4.35
CA PRO A 127 -3.89 -9.55 -4.31
C PRO A 127 -3.34 -9.63 -2.88
N ASP A 128 -2.49 -10.62 -2.61
CA ASP A 128 -1.45 -10.46 -1.61
C ASP A 128 -0.43 -9.46 -2.20
N GLN A 129 -0.33 -8.27 -1.62
CA GLN A 129 0.53 -7.23 -2.14
C GLN A 129 2.01 -7.59 -2.03
N ARG A 130 2.91 -6.87 -2.71
CA ARG A 130 4.37 -7.03 -2.60
C ARG A 130 4.79 -7.04 -1.13
N GLY A 131 5.53 -8.08 -0.74
CA GLY A 131 5.98 -8.27 0.65
C GLY A 131 5.03 -9.08 1.53
N TYR A 132 3.91 -9.58 0.98
CA TYR A 132 2.90 -10.28 1.75
C TYR A 132 2.53 -11.64 1.17
N GLY A 133 2.09 -12.54 2.03
CA GLY A 133 1.40 -13.78 1.72
C GLY A 133 2.13 -14.63 0.67
N ARG A 134 1.41 -15.06 -0.36
CA ARG A 134 1.92 -15.97 -1.39
C ARG A 134 2.47 -15.26 -2.63
N THR A 135 2.53 -13.94 -2.67
CA THR A 135 3.21 -13.19 -3.73
C THR A 135 4.72 -13.34 -3.61
N THR A 136 5.40 -13.62 -4.74
CA THR A 136 6.84 -13.88 -4.81
C THR A 136 7.53 -13.02 -5.86
N GLY A 137 8.87 -12.97 -5.85
CA GLY A 137 9.68 -12.20 -6.81
C GLY A 137 10.18 -10.87 -6.25
N TRP A 138 10.11 -10.68 -4.94
CA TRP A 138 10.69 -9.56 -4.20
C TRP A 138 11.79 -10.06 -3.25
N ASP A 139 12.67 -9.16 -2.80
CA ASP A 139 13.74 -9.49 -1.86
C ASP A 139 13.23 -9.30 -0.42
N ASP A 140 13.36 -10.32 0.41
CA ASP A 140 12.88 -10.39 1.79
C ASP A 140 13.92 -9.98 2.85
N GLY A 141 15.16 -9.68 2.44
CA GLY A 141 16.19 -9.23 3.37
C GLY A 141 15.87 -7.87 3.99
N HIS A 142 16.14 -7.69 5.29
CA HIS A 142 16.01 -6.36 5.91
C HIS A 142 16.88 -5.34 5.19
N ASP A 143 18.10 -5.70 4.77
CA ASP A 143 19.04 -4.84 4.06
C ASP A 143 18.88 -4.86 2.53
N ALA A 144 17.80 -5.48 2.03
CA ALA A 144 17.47 -5.45 0.62
C ALA A 144 17.23 -4.01 0.14
N ASP A 145 17.42 -3.80 -1.17
CA ASP A 145 17.11 -2.51 -1.78
C ASP A 145 15.61 -2.17 -1.57
N PRO A 146 15.29 -1.16 -0.76
CA PRO A 146 13.92 -0.80 -0.46
C PRO A 146 13.21 -0.14 -1.65
N ASP A 147 13.91 0.25 -2.72
CA ASP A 147 13.36 0.94 -3.89
C ASP A 147 12.19 0.17 -4.52
N GLN A 148 12.22 -1.18 -4.44
CA GLN A 148 11.13 -2.02 -4.93
C GLN A 148 9.81 -1.83 -4.14
N PHE A 149 9.86 -1.32 -2.91
CA PHE A 149 8.69 -1.06 -2.06
C PHE A 149 8.22 0.40 -2.08
N ARG A 150 8.89 1.28 -2.86
CA ARG A 150 8.44 2.66 -3.00
C ARG A 150 7.00 2.71 -3.55
N LEU A 151 6.28 3.73 -3.14
CA LEU A 151 4.85 3.86 -3.42
C LEU A 151 4.50 3.73 -4.91
N PHE A 152 5.30 4.38 -5.78
CA PHE A 152 5.03 4.33 -7.23
C PHE A 152 5.35 2.97 -7.84
N ASN A 153 6.25 2.19 -7.24
CA ASN A 153 6.42 0.81 -7.66
C ASN A 153 5.24 -0.07 -7.24
N MET A 154 4.64 0.19 -6.07
CA MET A 154 3.39 -0.48 -5.65
C MET A 154 2.21 -0.10 -6.55
N VAL A 155 2.14 1.15 -7.04
CA VAL A 155 1.18 1.56 -8.07
C VAL A 155 1.40 0.78 -9.38
N ARG A 156 2.66 0.57 -9.78
CA ARG A 156 2.98 -0.27 -10.95
C ARG A 156 2.56 -1.73 -10.76
N ASP A 157 2.63 -2.25 -9.53
CA ASP A 157 2.13 -3.59 -9.20
C ASP A 157 0.61 -3.69 -9.44
N ALA A 158 -0.16 -2.71 -8.93
CA ALA A 158 -1.59 -2.65 -9.13
C ALA A 158 -1.98 -2.52 -10.62
N MET A 159 -1.30 -1.62 -11.35
CA MET A 159 -1.48 -1.46 -12.80
C MET A 159 -1.13 -2.75 -13.55
N GLY A 160 0.03 -3.32 -13.26
CA GLY A 160 0.53 -4.53 -13.91
C GLY A 160 -0.41 -5.71 -13.71
N LEU A 161 -0.97 -5.87 -12.51
CA LEU A 161 -1.94 -6.92 -12.22
C LEU A 161 -3.23 -6.75 -13.05
N VAL A 162 -3.79 -5.55 -13.07
CA VAL A 162 -5.01 -5.24 -13.84
C VAL A 162 -4.80 -5.54 -15.33
N LEU A 163 -3.67 -5.10 -15.90
CA LEU A 163 -3.33 -5.33 -17.30
C LEU A 163 -3.03 -6.81 -17.60
N ALA A 164 -2.34 -7.52 -16.70
CA ALA A 164 -2.06 -8.96 -16.85
C ALA A 164 -3.35 -9.81 -16.82
N LEU A 165 -4.38 -9.33 -16.14
CA LEU A 165 -5.72 -9.93 -16.13
C LEU A 165 -6.57 -9.56 -17.35
N GLY A 166 -6.03 -8.73 -18.27
CA GLY A 166 -6.69 -8.34 -19.52
C GLY A 166 -7.63 -7.14 -19.41
N TYR A 167 -7.68 -6.47 -18.27
CA TYR A 167 -8.51 -5.28 -18.07
C TYR A 167 -7.82 -4.01 -18.58
N ARG A 168 -8.61 -3.13 -19.21
CA ARG A 168 -8.17 -1.79 -19.63
C ARG A 168 -8.61 -0.71 -18.65
N GLU A 169 -9.57 -1.03 -17.80
CA GLU A 169 -10.05 -0.21 -16.67
C GLU A 169 -10.68 -1.11 -15.61
N VAL A 170 -10.75 -0.62 -14.39
CA VAL A 170 -11.48 -1.25 -13.28
C VAL A 170 -12.55 -0.29 -12.75
N ALA A 171 -13.69 -0.84 -12.37
CA ALA A 171 -14.81 -0.09 -11.85
C ALA A 171 -14.43 0.70 -10.61
N ALA A 172 -13.69 0.07 -9.70
CA ALA A 172 -13.14 0.73 -8.54
C ALA A 172 -11.83 0.08 -8.09
N ILE A 173 -10.96 0.90 -7.49
CA ILE A 173 -9.87 0.45 -6.63
C ILE A 173 -10.22 0.79 -5.18
N VAL A 174 -10.14 -0.20 -4.31
CA VAL A 174 -10.44 -0.07 -2.87
C VAL A 174 -9.17 -0.35 -2.10
N GLY A 175 -8.79 0.52 -1.19
CA GLY A 175 -7.61 0.32 -0.34
C GLY A 175 -7.95 0.44 1.14
N HIS A 176 -7.48 -0.51 1.95
CA HIS A 176 -7.59 -0.48 3.40
C HIS A 176 -6.20 -0.28 4.03
N ASP A 177 -6.07 0.56 5.07
CA ASP A 177 -4.85 0.86 5.84
C ASP A 177 -3.65 1.15 4.93
N ALA A 178 -2.63 0.27 4.87
CA ALA A 178 -1.46 0.41 3.99
C ALA A 178 -1.80 0.29 2.49
N GLY A 179 -2.93 -0.30 2.13
CA GLY A 179 -3.46 -0.33 0.76
C GLY A 179 -4.10 0.99 0.33
N SER A 180 -4.58 1.83 1.27
CA SER A 180 -5.20 3.12 0.94
C SER A 180 -4.27 4.09 0.20
N PRO A 181 -3.02 4.33 0.63
CA PRO A 181 -2.09 5.15 -0.15
C PRO A 181 -1.83 4.60 -1.56
N VAL A 182 -1.72 3.27 -1.72
CA VAL A 182 -1.52 2.66 -3.04
C VAL A 182 -2.73 2.91 -3.92
N ALA A 183 -3.94 2.71 -3.40
CA ALA A 183 -5.18 2.98 -4.13
C ALA A 183 -5.33 4.46 -4.50
N ALA A 184 -5.09 5.38 -3.56
CA ALA A 184 -5.16 6.83 -3.79
C ALA A 184 -4.21 7.28 -4.89
N TRP A 185 -2.93 6.89 -4.83
CA TRP A 185 -1.94 7.25 -5.83
C TRP A 185 -2.18 6.56 -7.17
N SER A 186 -2.74 5.35 -7.17
CA SER A 186 -3.17 4.68 -8.41
C SER A 186 -4.26 5.48 -9.13
N ALA A 187 -5.28 5.93 -8.41
CA ALA A 187 -6.36 6.74 -8.96
C ALA A 187 -5.88 8.14 -9.40
N LEU A 188 -4.95 8.75 -8.65
CA LEU A 188 -4.37 10.05 -9.00
C LEU A 188 -3.52 10.00 -10.26
N ILE A 189 -2.69 8.95 -10.41
CA ILE A 189 -1.74 8.81 -11.53
C ILE A 189 -2.44 8.28 -12.79
N ARG A 190 -3.40 7.34 -12.63
CA ARG A 190 -4.07 6.63 -13.72
C ARG A 190 -5.60 6.64 -13.56
N PRO A 191 -6.25 7.83 -13.58
CA PRO A 191 -7.71 7.94 -13.52
C PRO A 191 -8.42 7.32 -14.74
N ASP A 192 -7.67 7.09 -15.81
CA ASP A 192 -8.12 6.35 -16.98
C ASP A 192 -8.29 4.85 -16.72
N LEU A 193 -7.44 4.26 -15.87
CA LEU A 193 -7.46 2.86 -15.51
C LEU A 193 -8.31 2.59 -14.25
N PHE A 194 -8.20 3.46 -13.24
CA PHE A 194 -8.92 3.38 -11.96
C PHE A 194 -10.05 4.40 -11.92
N ARG A 195 -11.26 3.95 -12.31
CA ARG A 195 -12.39 4.84 -12.62
C ARG A 195 -13.06 5.43 -11.38
N SER A 196 -12.95 4.77 -10.25
CA SER A 196 -13.40 5.27 -8.96
C SER A 196 -12.53 4.73 -7.82
N LEU A 197 -12.60 5.36 -6.65
CA LEU A 197 -11.71 5.11 -5.51
C LEU A 197 -12.52 4.95 -4.23
N VAL A 198 -12.18 3.92 -3.44
CA VAL A 198 -12.63 3.85 -2.04
C VAL A 198 -11.42 3.71 -1.12
N LEU A 199 -11.30 4.60 -0.16
CA LEU A 199 -10.28 4.57 0.88
C LEU A 199 -10.90 4.11 2.19
N MET A 200 -10.19 3.22 2.90
CA MET A 200 -10.69 2.70 4.16
C MET A 200 -9.64 2.86 5.27
N SER A 201 -10.08 3.32 6.44
CA SER A 201 -9.25 3.57 7.63
C SER A 201 -8.20 4.70 7.50
N SER A 202 -7.53 4.83 6.37
CA SER A 202 -6.44 5.80 6.16
C SER A 202 -6.87 6.83 5.11
N PRO A 203 -7.15 8.09 5.50
CA PRO A 203 -7.53 9.12 4.55
C PRO A 203 -6.34 9.57 3.69
N PHE A 204 -6.64 10.08 2.49
CA PHE A 204 -5.63 10.68 1.61
C PHE A 204 -5.34 12.12 2.03
N ASP A 205 -4.14 12.36 2.52
CA ASP A 205 -3.68 13.66 3.03
C ASP A 205 -3.29 14.66 1.93
N GLY A 206 -3.30 14.22 0.66
CA GLY A 206 -2.91 15.01 -0.49
C GLY A 206 -1.48 14.74 -0.96
N VAL A 207 -1.13 15.39 -2.06
CA VAL A 207 0.21 15.39 -2.63
C VAL A 207 1.07 16.39 -1.89
N PRO A 208 2.33 16.06 -1.52
CA PRO A 208 3.25 17.03 -0.91
C PRO A 208 3.46 18.25 -1.81
N SER A 209 3.46 19.43 -1.20
CA SER A 209 3.81 20.66 -1.89
C SER A 209 5.29 20.66 -2.27
N LEU A 210 5.65 21.37 -3.36
CA LEU A 210 7.04 21.60 -3.72
C LEU A 210 7.79 22.24 -2.54
N PRO A 211 9.05 21.86 -2.29
CA PRO A 211 9.82 22.34 -1.15
C PRO A 211 10.43 23.75 -1.35
N PHE A 212 10.12 24.40 -2.46
CA PHE A 212 10.63 25.72 -2.83
C PHE A 212 9.49 26.66 -3.21
N ASP A 213 9.80 27.95 -3.14
CA ASP A 213 8.86 29.01 -3.52
C ASP A 213 8.48 28.88 -5.01
N THR A 214 7.21 29.07 -5.29
CA THR A 214 6.68 29.19 -6.64
C THR A 214 6.51 30.68 -6.99
N ALA A 215 6.36 31.01 -8.25
CA ALA A 215 6.39 32.38 -8.82
C ALA A 215 5.55 33.46 -8.13
N ASN A 216 4.78 33.12 -7.11
CA ASN A 216 3.92 34.06 -6.36
C ASN A 216 4.52 34.56 -5.03
N GLY A 217 5.78 34.24 -4.72
CA GLY A 217 6.47 34.73 -3.52
C GLY A 217 5.89 34.24 -2.17
N ALA A 218 5.09 33.18 -2.19
CA ALA A 218 4.63 32.57 -0.95
C ALA A 218 5.78 31.82 -0.28
N ALA A 219 6.01 32.07 1.00
CA ALA A 219 7.01 31.33 1.76
C ALA A 219 6.75 29.81 1.63
N PRO A 220 7.80 29.00 1.42
CA PRO A 220 7.63 27.56 1.33
C PRO A 220 6.90 27.04 2.57
N PRO A 221 6.00 26.08 2.42
CA PRO A 221 5.26 25.53 3.56
C PRO A 221 6.26 25.03 4.59
N ARG A 222 5.99 25.29 5.87
CA ARG A 222 6.85 24.83 6.96
C ARG A 222 7.00 23.30 6.84
N ARG A 223 8.24 22.82 6.74
CA ARG A 223 8.52 21.37 6.64
C ARG A 223 7.82 20.64 7.79
N PRO A 224 7.02 19.61 7.52
CA PRO A 224 6.48 18.78 8.59
C PRO A 224 7.60 18.16 9.42
N MET A 225 7.37 18.01 10.72
CA MET A 225 8.28 17.26 11.60
C MET A 225 8.44 15.83 11.06
N THR A 226 9.68 15.36 10.95
CA THR A 226 9.97 13.97 10.59
C THR A 226 9.48 13.03 11.68
N ASP A 227 9.33 11.75 11.36
CA ASP A 227 8.96 10.76 12.37
C ASP A 227 10.03 10.62 13.46
N ASP A 228 11.33 10.84 13.14
CA ASP A 228 12.42 10.79 14.12
C ASP A 228 12.42 12.00 15.07
N GLU A 229 12.20 13.21 14.54
CA GLU A 229 11.99 14.41 15.35
C GLU A 229 10.78 14.26 16.27
N PHE A 230 9.75 13.61 15.77
CA PHE A 230 8.54 13.33 16.49
C PHE A 230 8.76 12.31 17.61
N ASP A 231 9.52 11.23 17.36
CA ASP A 231 9.92 10.27 18.39
C ASP A 231 10.74 10.93 19.50
N ALA A 232 11.60 11.88 19.15
CA ALA A 232 12.37 12.63 20.15
C ALA A 232 11.47 13.46 21.08
N GLU A 233 10.35 14.00 20.57
CA GLU A 233 9.36 14.69 21.42
C GLU A 233 8.52 13.71 22.24
N LEU A 234 8.10 12.59 21.68
CA LEU A 234 7.36 11.54 22.39
C LEU A 234 8.18 10.93 23.55
N ALA A 235 9.50 10.84 23.37
CA ALA A 235 10.41 10.31 24.39
C ALA A 235 10.56 11.23 25.62
N LYS A 236 10.14 12.50 25.53
CA LYS A 236 10.19 13.49 26.64
C LYS A 236 8.93 13.48 27.50
N LEU A 237 7.89 12.72 27.13
CA LEU A 237 6.67 12.61 27.92
C LEU A 237 6.95 11.95 29.28
N ASP A 238 6.13 12.21 30.28
CA ASP A 238 6.22 11.58 31.61
C ASP A 238 6.26 10.05 31.52
N THR A 239 5.46 9.47 30.63
CA THR A 239 5.63 8.08 30.17
C THR A 239 6.24 8.14 28.79
N PRO A 240 7.54 7.84 28.61
CA PRO A 240 8.23 7.92 27.35
C PRO A 240 7.60 7.03 26.28
N ARG A 241 7.36 7.61 25.09
CA ARG A 241 6.70 6.94 23.95
C ARG A 241 7.61 6.94 22.73
N LYS A 242 7.23 6.12 21.76
CA LYS A 242 7.78 6.09 20.38
C LYS A 242 6.65 5.87 19.38
N TYR A 243 6.84 6.33 18.16
CA TYR A 243 5.85 6.14 17.12
C TYR A 243 6.02 4.77 16.46
N TYR A 244 4.94 4.01 16.32
CA TYR A 244 4.98 2.62 15.82
C TYR A 244 5.67 2.48 14.46
N ARG A 245 5.56 3.50 13.58
CA ARG A 245 6.22 3.46 12.27
C ARG A 245 7.74 3.45 12.39
N ASN A 246 8.31 4.16 13.36
CA ASN A 246 9.74 4.13 13.61
C ASN A 246 10.18 2.77 14.17
N TYR A 247 9.41 2.21 15.09
CA TYR A 247 9.64 0.84 15.55
C TYR A 247 9.61 -0.16 14.38
N GLN A 248 8.60 -0.11 13.50
CA GLN A 248 8.44 -1.04 12.38
C GLN A 248 9.56 -0.94 11.31
N ARG A 249 10.35 0.14 11.30
CA ARG A 249 11.54 0.29 10.44
C ARG A 249 12.79 -0.36 11.03
N THR A 250 12.77 -0.73 12.32
CA THR A 250 13.94 -1.30 12.99
C THR A 250 14.17 -2.75 12.58
N PRO A 251 15.43 -3.21 12.54
CA PRO A 251 15.74 -4.61 12.24
C PRO A 251 15.06 -5.61 13.18
N GLY A 252 14.88 -5.23 14.45
CA GLY A 252 14.30 -6.10 15.47
C GLY A 252 12.79 -6.26 15.40
N ALA A 253 12.06 -5.44 14.62
CA ALA A 253 10.61 -5.48 14.58
C ALA A 253 10.06 -6.81 14.01
N ASN A 254 10.74 -7.39 13.02
CA ASN A 254 10.39 -8.70 12.49
C ASN A 254 10.44 -9.77 13.57
N ASP A 255 11.57 -9.86 14.26
CA ASP A 255 11.82 -10.92 15.23
C ASP A 255 10.95 -10.78 16.48
N ASP A 256 10.69 -9.54 16.93
CA ASP A 256 9.77 -9.26 18.04
C ASP A 256 8.35 -9.78 17.76
N MET A 257 7.84 -9.55 16.56
CA MET A 257 6.48 -9.99 16.20
C MET A 257 6.43 -11.48 15.85
N LEU A 258 7.43 -11.98 15.10
CA LEU A 258 7.47 -13.38 14.63
C LEU A 258 7.67 -14.34 15.79
N HIS A 259 8.55 -13.99 16.72
CA HIS A 259 8.89 -14.80 17.89
C HIS A 259 8.26 -14.24 19.19
N ALA A 260 7.05 -13.67 19.04
CA ALA A 260 6.31 -13.12 20.17
C ALA A 260 6.25 -14.15 21.32
N PRO A 261 6.58 -13.79 22.59
CA PRO A 261 6.61 -14.73 23.71
C PRO A 261 5.30 -15.47 23.94
N GLN A 262 4.17 -14.85 23.60
CA GLN A 262 2.84 -15.45 23.64
C GLN A 262 2.54 -16.40 22.47
N GLY A 263 3.44 -16.53 21.50
CA GLY A 263 3.25 -17.24 20.26
C GLY A 263 2.57 -16.38 19.19
N LEU A 264 2.84 -16.70 17.92
CA LEU A 264 2.40 -15.88 16.77
C LEU A 264 0.87 -15.83 16.63
N HIS A 265 0.16 -16.94 16.88
CA HIS A 265 -1.29 -16.97 16.87
C HIS A 265 -1.90 -16.02 17.92
N ALA A 266 -1.42 -16.11 19.17
CA ALA A 266 -1.89 -15.25 20.25
C ALA A 266 -1.49 -13.78 20.03
N PHE A 267 -0.33 -13.53 19.40
CA PHE A 267 0.05 -12.20 18.97
C PHE A 267 -1.00 -11.60 18.00
N PHE A 268 -1.37 -12.33 16.94
CA PHE A 268 -2.40 -11.88 16.01
C PHE A 268 -3.74 -11.69 16.68
N ARG A 269 -4.17 -12.64 17.54
CA ARG A 269 -5.43 -12.52 18.28
C ARG A 269 -5.48 -11.22 19.10
N ALA A 270 -4.43 -10.93 19.88
CA ALA A 270 -4.34 -9.71 20.69
C ALA A 270 -4.26 -8.44 19.82
N TYR A 271 -3.47 -8.46 18.74
CA TYR A 271 -3.29 -7.33 17.84
C TYR A 271 -4.60 -6.95 17.15
N TYR A 272 -5.33 -7.94 16.62
CA TYR A 272 -6.62 -7.71 15.97
C TYR A 272 -7.67 -7.23 16.96
N HIS A 273 -7.77 -7.85 18.14
CA HIS A 273 -8.70 -7.44 19.17
C HIS A 273 -8.44 -6.00 19.63
N TYR A 274 -7.20 -5.64 19.92
CA TYR A 274 -6.86 -4.32 20.46
C TYR A 274 -7.22 -3.17 19.50
N LYS A 275 -7.22 -3.40 18.19
CA LYS A 275 -7.59 -2.42 17.16
C LYS A 275 -9.04 -2.52 16.70
N SER A 276 -9.81 -3.48 17.18
CA SER A 276 -11.22 -3.68 16.83
C SER A 276 -12.18 -2.87 17.69
N ALA A 277 -13.45 -2.88 17.35
CA ALA A 277 -14.51 -2.34 18.19
C ALA A 277 -14.80 -3.21 19.42
N ASP A 278 -14.34 -4.46 19.46
CA ASP A 278 -14.51 -5.35 20.62
C ASP A 278 -13.67 -4.90 21.81
N TRP A 279 -12.62 -4.10 21.61
CA TRP A 279 -11.90 -3.47 22.70
C TRP A 279 -12.56 -2.14 23.07
N PRO A 280 -13.12 -2.01 24.29
CA PRO A 280 -13.94 -0.86 24.66
C PRO A 280 -13.16 0.45 24.83
N GLY A 281 -11.82 0.41 24.82
CA GLY A 281 -10.99 1.62 24.94
C GLY A 281 -10.77 2.38 23.63
N ASN A 282 -11.29 1.92 22.49
CA ASN A 282 -11.19 2.62 21.22
C ASN A 282 -12.26 3.72 21.09
N HIS A 283 -11.92 4.94 21.51
CA HIS A 283 -12.77 6.15 21.44
C HIS A 283 -12.10 7.23 20.55
N PRO A 284 -12.00 7.00 19.23
CA PRO A 284 -11.29 7.92 18.34
C PRO A 284 -12.01 9.27 18.22
N HIS A 285 -11.21 10.32 18.18
CA HIS A 285 -11.66 11.69 17.99
C HIS A 285 -10.59 12.50 17.24
N PRO A 286 -10.98 13.62 16.59
CA PRO A 286 -10.02 14.48 15.92
C PRO A 286 -8.97 15.02 16.91
N LEU A 287 -7.69 14.91 16.51
CA LEU A 287 -6.58 15.49 17.26
C LEU A 287 -6.41 16.96 16.87
N LYS A 288 -6.07 17.83 17.84
CA LYS A 288 -5.92 19.27 17.61
C LYS A 288 -4.67 19.62 16.80
N GLY A 289 -3.71 18.69 16.69
CA GLY A 289 -2.49 18.89 15.95
C GLY A 289 -1.49 17.75 16.12
N ARG A 290 -0.39 17.80 15.37
CA ARG A 290 0.69 16.80 15.44
C ARG A 290 1.70 17.19 16.53
N THR A 291 1.29 17.16 17.79
CA THR A 291 2.16 17.34 18.96
C THR A 291 2.27 16.04 19.72
N ALA A 292 3.34 15.86 20.51
CA ALA A 292 3.54 14.65 21.33
C ALA A 292 2.37 14.46 22.32
N ALA A 293 1.90 15.52 22.94
CA ALA A 293 0.78 15.48 23.91
C ALA A 293 -0.54 15.05 23.26
N GLU A 294 -0.85 15.54 22.05
CA GLU A 294 -2.06 15.14 21.32
C GLU A 294 -1.98 13.69 20.88
N LEU A 295 -0.84 13.28 20.29
CA LEU A 295 -0.67 11.91 19.82
C LEU A 295 -0.50 10.88 20.95
N ALA A 296 -0.13 11.30 22.16
CA ALA A 296 -0.14 10.42 23.32
C ALA A 296 -1.55 9.97 23.75
N GLN A 297 -2.61 10.60 23.24
CA GLN A 297 -4.00 10.17 23.44
C GLN A 297 -4.36 8.94 22.57
N VAL A 298 -3.60 8.70 21.50
CA VAL A 298 -3.79 7.55 20.61
C VAL A 298 -3.31 6.28 21.31
N PRO A 299 -4.01 5.14 21.17
CA PRO A 299 -3.64 3.89 21.82
C PRO A 299 -2.21 3.43 21.54
N THR A 300 -1.66 2.63 22.44
CA THR A 300 -0.25 2.21 22.37
C THR A 300 0.08 1.33 21.15
N TYR A 301 -0.89 0.77 20.47
CA TYR A 301 -0.62 0.10 19.18
C TYR A 301 -0.19 1.08 18.06
N TYR A 302 -0.33 2.40 18.24
CA TYR A 302 0.19 3.45 17.36
C TYR A 302 1.27 4.30 18.01
N VAL A 303 1.08 4.67 19.30
CA VAL A 303 2.04 5.47 20.06
C VAL A 303 2.56 4.64 21.21
N MET A 304 3.50 3.74 20.89
CA MET A 304 4.01 2.68 21.74
C MET A 304 4.75 3.22 22.98
N GLU A 305 4.75 2.48 24.07
CA GLU A 305 5.71 2.72 25.14
C GLU A 305 7.14 2.51 24.60
N LYS A 306 8.08 3.38 25.01
CA LYS A 306 9.40 3.46 24.41
C LYS A 306 10.21 2.18 24.53
N ASP A 307 10.08 1.47 25.64
CA ASP A 307 10.82 0.27 26.00
C ASP A 307 10.19 -1.03 25.50
N LYS A 308 8.95 -0.99 24.97
CA LYS A 308 8.24 -2.20 24.50
C LYS A 308 8.35 -2.41 23.00
N GLY A 309 8.40 -3.67 22.56
CA GLY A 309 8.11 -4.09 21.19
C GLY A 309 6.60 -4.24 20.98
N MET A 310 6.20 -4.56 19.76
CA MET A 310 4.77 -4.72 19.45
C MET A 310 4.17 -5.95 20.14
N ALA A 311 4.92 -7.05 20.25
CA ALA A 311 4.49 -8.26 20.96
C ALA A 311 4.12 -7.95 22.42
N ALA A 312 5.00 -7.24 23.14
CA ALA A 312 4.75 -6.83 24.51
C ALA A 312 3.67 -5.74 24.64
N THR A 313 3.51 -4.91 23.60
CA THR A 313 2.50 -3.84 23.57
C THR A 313 1.08 -4.42 23.50
N VAL A 314 0.87 -5.46 22.69
CA VAL A 314 -0.49 -6.02 22.48
C VAL A 314 -0.86 -7.13 23.46
N ALA A 315 0.11 -7.79 24.08
CA ALA A 315 -0.12 -8.92 24.99
C ALA A 315 -1.13 -8.62 26.12
N PRO A 316 -1.13 -7.44 26.78
CA PRO A 316 -2.12 -7.11 27.82
C PRO A 316 -3.55 -6.98 27.32
N PHE A 317 -3.73 -6.87 26.02
CA PHE A 317 -5.04 -6.68 25.35
C PHE A 317 -5.58 -7.97 24.71
N MET A 318 -5.10 -9.12 25.19
CA MET A 318 -5.65 -10.41 24.79
C MET A 318 -7.12 -10.49 25.23
N PRO A 319 -8.05 -10.83 24.32
CA PRO A 319 -9.43 -11.03 24.68
C PRO A 319 -9.60 -12.22 25.63
N THR A 320 -10.63 -12.20 26.46
CA THR A 320 -10.96 -13.33 27.33
C THR A 320 -11.41 -14.55 26.50
N ALA A 321 -11.36 -15.74 27.10
CA ALA A 321 -11.84 -16.97 26.44
C ALA A 321 -13.32 -16.86 26.00
N GLU A 322 -14.16 -16.16 26.77
CA GLU A 322 -15.55 -15.89 26.41
C GLU A 322 -15.66 -14.95 25.20
N GLN A 323 -14.86 -13.88 25.15
CA GLN A 323 -14.82 -12.96 24.01
C GLN A 323 -14.34 -13.67 22.74
N ILE A 324 -13.33 -14.55 22.86
CA ILE A 324 -12.85 -15.37 21.75
C ILE A 324 -13.96 -16.30 21.23
N ALA A 325 -14.62 -17.03 22.12
CA ALA A 325 -15.68 -17.96 21.76
C ALA A 325 -16.87 -17.26 21.08
N ASN A 326 -17.17 -16.03 21.47
CA ASN A 326 -18.27 -15.23 20.93
C ASN A 326 -17.88 -14.40 19.68
N ASN A 327 -16.59 -14.34 19.33
CA ASN A 327 -16.11 -13.55 18.20
C ASN A 327 -16.52 -14.21 16.86
N LYS A 328 -17.37 -13.52 16.08
CA LYS A 328 -17.88 -14.02 14.80
C LYS A 328 -17.15 -13.43 13.58
N TRP A 329 -16.48 -12.31 13.75
CA TRP A 329 -15.82 -11.65 12.62
C TRP A 329 -14.40 -12.17 12.37
N LEU A 330 -13.75 -12.77 13.39
CA LEU A 330 -12.42 -13.39 13.28
C LEU A 330 -12.34 -14.61 14.21
N THR A 331 -12.72 -15.78 13.72
CA THR A 331 -12.65 -17.04 14.47
C THR A 331 -11.19 -17.48 14.69
N GLU A 332 -10.95 -18.44 15.59
CA GLU A 332 -9.60 -19.00 15.81
C GLU A 332 -9.02 -19.61 14.55
N ALA A 333 -9.84 -20.31 13.75
CA ALA A 333 -9.40 -20.87 12.47
C ALA A 333 -9.00 -19.76 11.46
N GLU A 334 -9.65 -18.62 11.50
CA GLU A 334 -9.32 -17.46 10.65
C GLU A 334 -8.05 -16.74 11.14
N VAL A 335 -7.79 -16.66 12.44
CA VAL A 335 -6.51 -16.15 12.99
C VAL A 335 -5.36 -17.06 12.57
N GLU A 336 -5.59 -18.37 12.59
CA GLU A 336 -4.58 -19.36 12.18
C GLU A 336 -4.13 -19.17 10.73
N VAL A 337 -4.99 -18.68 9.83
CA VAL A 337 -4.59 -18.34 8.45
C VAL A 337 -3.49 -17.25 8.45
N TYR A 338 -3.69 -16.18 9.21
CA TYR A 338 -2.67 -15.13 9.32
C TYR A 338 -1.40 -15.65 9.98
N ALA A 339 -1.52 -16.38 11.09
CA ALA A 339 -0.38 -16.93 11.81
C ALA A 339 0.44 -17.87 10.92
N THR A 340 -0.20 -18.78 10.19
CA THR A 340 0.48 -19.73 9.30
C THR A 340 1.19 -19.04 8.14
N GLU A 341 0.52 -18.09 7.47
CA GLU A 341 1.14 -17.38 6.34
C GLU A 341 2.31 -16.51 6.82
N TYR A 342 2.19 -15.79 7.93
CA TYR A 342 3.29 -14.99 8.49
C TYR A 342 4.41 -15.83 9.13
N ALA A 343 4.13 -17.01 9.66
CA ALA A 343 5.18 -17.95 10.10
C ALA A 343 6.08 -18.36 8.92
N ARG A 344 5.52 -18.45 7.72
CA ARG A 344 6.24 -18.80 6.50
C ARG A 344 6.96 -17.61 5.86
N THR A 345 6.28 -16.45 5.74
CA THR A 345 6.80 -15.27 5.03
C THR A 345 7.56 -14.30 5.93
N GLN A 346 7.37 -14.42 7.23
CA GLN A 346 7.81 -13.44 8.21
C GLN A 346 7.18 -12.05 7.96
N PHE A 347 7.60 -11.03 8.72
CA PHE A 347 7.10 -9.66 8.56
C PHE A 347 8.01 -8.80 7.68
N ASN A 348 9.24 -9.24 7.37
CA ASN A 348 10.25 -8.42 6.69
C ASN A 348 9.74 -7.73 5.43
N GLY A 349 9.08 -8.47 4.53
CA GLY A 349 8.53 -7.90 3.30
C GLY A 349 7.48 -6.82 3.56
N ALA A 350 6.54 -7.10 4.47
CA ALA A 350 5.50 -6.16 4.87
C ALA A 350 6.07 -4.89 5.52
N LEU A 351 7.15 -5.03 6.31
CA LEU A 351 7.82 -3.93 7.00
C LEU A 351 8.60 -3.00 6.07
N GLN A 352 9.04 -3.47 4.89
CA GLN A 352 9.76 -2.63 3.93
C GLN A 352 8.95 -1.38 3.53
N GLY A 353 7.63 -1.51 3.45
CA GLY A 353 6.76 -0.37 3.16
C GLY A 353 6.88 0.78 4.17
N TYR A 354 7.18 0.50 5.43
CA TYR A 354 7.41 1.53 6.44
C TYR A 354 8.74 2.23 6.29
N ARG A 355 9.76 1.60 5.67
CA ARG A 355 11.07 2.19 5.42
C ARG A 355 11.04 3.26 4.32
N VAL A 356 10.16 3.15 3.34
CA VAL A 356 10.20 3.97 2.13
C VAL A 356 8.93 4.77 1.82
N ARG A 357 7.74 4.32 2.27
CA ARG A 357 6.47 4.90 1.80
C ARG A 357 6.07 6.23 2.43
N ARG A 358 6.62 6.63 3.56
CA ARG A 358 6.08 7.75 4.34
C ARG A 358 7.09 8.85 4.67
N GLY A 359 7.80 9.33 3.65
CA GLY A 359 8.52 10.59 3.74
C GLY A 359 9.88 10.53 4.41
N THR A 360 10.45 9.34 4.60
CA THR A 360 11.82 9.16 5.08
C THR A 360 12.81 8.92 3.96
N ASP A 361 12.34 8.38 2.83
CA ASP A 361 13.17 8.18 1.65
C ASP A 361 13.10 9.42 0.73
N PRO A 362 14.24 10.13 0.51
CA PRO A 362 14.27 11.31 -0.34
C PRO A 362 13.82 11.07 -1.78
N LYS A 363 14.05 9.86 -2.31
CA LYS A 363 13.64 9.51 -3.67
C LYS A 363 12.11 9.44 -3.76
N SER A 364 11.46 8.77 -2.80
CA SER A 364 9.99 8.70 -2.73
C SER A 364 9.36 10.09 -2.62
N ILE A 365 9.95 11.00 -1.83
CA ILE A 365 9.48 12.37 -1.69
C ILE A 365 9.60 13.11 -3.02
N ALA A 366 10.77 13.00 -3.69
CA ALA A 366 11.01 13.65 -4.98
C ALA A 366 10.05 13.15 -6.07
N GLU A 367 9.76 11.85 -6.09
CA GLU A 367 8.75 11.26 -6.98
C GLU A 367 7.35 11.87 -6.73
N MET A 368 6.94 11.98 -5.48
CA MET A 368 5.64 12.55 -5.11
C MET A 368 5.54 14.04 -5.46
N HIS A 369 6.62 14.81 -5.30
CA HIS A 369 6.65 16.24 -5.66
C HIS A 369 6.34 16.50 -7.14
N THR A 370 6.62 15.52 -8.03
CA THR A 370 6.26 15.62 -9.46
C THR A 370 4.75 15.85 -9.67
N PHE A 371 3.93 15.45 -8.72
CA PHE A 371 2.48 15.61 -8.74
C PHE A 371 1.96 16.76 -7.88
N SER A 372 2.85 17.64 -7.37
CA SER A 372 2.44 18.77 -6.53
C SER A 372 1.31 19.56 -7.18
N GLY A 373 0.28 19.87 -6.39
CA GLY A 373 -0.92 20.55 -6.85
C GLY A 373 -1.98 19.66 -7.54
N ARG A 374 -1.70 18.35 -7.74
CA ARG A 374 -2.70 17.42 -8.28
C ARG A 374 -3.66 16.96 -7.20
N THR A 375 -4.91 16.75 -7.62
CA THR A 375 -6.02 16.23 -6.82
C THR A 375 -6.50 14.89 -7.35
N ILE A 376 -7.26 14.16 -6.57
CA ILE A 376 -8.01 12.98 -7.00
C ILE A 376 -9.39 13.45 -7.45
N ASP A 377 -9.66 13.32 -8.76
CA ASP A 377 -10.87 13.88 -9.38
C ASP A 377 -11.89 12.79 -9.78
N VAL A 378 -11.50 11.51 -9.69
CA VAL A 378 -12.44 10.40 -9.86
C VAL A 378 -13.42 10.35 -8.69
N PRO A 379 -14.65 9.82 -8.88
CA PRO A 379 -15.57 9.58 -7.79
C PRO A 379 -14.88 8.82 -6.67
N SER A 380 -14.95 9.36 -5.46
CA SER A 380 -14.22 8.82 -4.31
C SER A 380 -15.12 8.69 -3.09
N MET A 381 -14.89 7.66 -2.27
CA MET A 381 -15.61 7.44 -1.02
C MET A 381 -14.61 7.07 0.08
N PHE A 382 -14.92 7.46 1.31
CA PHE A 382 -14.15 7.05 2.49
C PHE A 382 -15.01 6.25 3.45
N ILE A 383 -14.45 5.14 3.97
CA ILE A 383 -15.10 4.27 4.95
C ILE A 383 -14.13 4.02 6.12
N ALA A 384 -14.60 4.14 7.36
CA ALA A 384 -13.87 3.73 8.55
C ALA A 384 -14.81 3.16 9.60
N GLY A 385 -14.31 2.35 10.53
CA GLY A 385 -15.07 1.99 11.72
C GLY A 385 -15.21 3.19 12.66
N ALA A 386 -16.31 3.27 13.38
CA ALA A 386 -16.54 4.35 14.36
C ALA A 386 -15.52 4.29 15.52
N SER A 387 -14.93 3.12 15.77
CA SER A 387 -13.89 2.88 16.79
C SER A 387 -12.47 2.83 16.20
N ASP A 388 -12.24 3.31 14.96
CA ASP A 388 -10.94 3.27 14.29
C ASP A 388 -10.14 4.56 14.48
N TRP A 389 -9.05 4.49 15.22
CA TRP A 389 -8.08 5.58 15.33
C TRP A 389 -7.26 5.82 14.04
N GLY A 390 -7.31 4.89 13.08
CA GLY A 390 -6.60 5.01 11.80
C GLY A 390 -6.92 6.31 11.07
N MET A 391 -8.17 6.74 11.11
CA MET A 391 -8.64 7.96 10.44
C MET A 391 -8.09 9.26 11.06
N TYR A 392 -7.62 9.25 12.31
CA TYR A 392 -7.13 10.44 13.03
C TYR A 392 -5.62 10.45 13.30
N GLN A 393 -4.86 9.44 12.87
CA GLN A 393 -3.40 9.40 13.04
C GLN A 393 -2.67 10.59 12.40
N THR A 394 -3.26 11.18 11.37
CA THR A 394 -2.75 12.38 10.69
C THR A 394 -3.75 13.50 10.89
N PRO A 395 -3.52 14.41 11.86
CA PRO A 395 -4.46 15.50 12.15
C PRO A 395 -4.77 16.34 10.92
N GLY A 396 -6.05 16.59 10.67
CA GLY A 396 -6.54 17.37 9.54
C GLY A 396 -6.60 16.62 8.21
N ALA A 397 -6.21 15.34 8.14
CA ALA A 397 -6.21 14.59 6.87
C ALA A 397 -7.64 14.35 6.33
N ILE A 398 -8.61 14.05 7.20
CA ILE A 398 -10.02 13.91 6.81
C ILE A 398 -10.55 15.21 6.23
N GLU A 399 -10.28 16.32 6.90
CA GLU A 399 -10.71 17.65 6.48
C GLU A 399 -10.09 18.06 5.13
N ARG A 400 -8.79 17.77 4.94
CA ARG A 400 -8.14 18.00 3.64
C ARG A 400 -8.69 17.09 2.55
N MET A 401 -8.96 15.84 2.85
CA MET A 401 -9.57 14.91 1.90
C MET A 401 -10.95 15.40 1.46
N GLN A 402 -11.76 15.90 2.39
CA GLN A 402 -13.10 16.44 2.10
C GLN A 402 -13.07 17.79 1.40
N GLY A 403 -12.08 18.65 1.71
CA GLY A 403 -12.06 20.03 1.26
C GLY A 403 -11.22 20.30 0.01
N THR A 404 -10.12 19.57 -0.16
CA THR A 404 -9.11 19.98 -1.17
C THR A 404 -8.48 18.84 -1.96
N THR A 405 -8.28 17.64 -1.38
CA THR A 405 -7.45 16.63 -2.04
C THR A 405 -8.23 15.63 -2.89
N CYS A 406 -9.53 15.46 -2.61
CA CYS A 406 -10.46 14.66 -3.43
C CYS A 406 -11.60 15.57 -3.90
N THR A 407 -11.53 16.05 -5.15
CA THR A 407 -12.50 17.03 -5.68
C THR A 407 -13.89 16.44 -5.96
N ASN A 408 -13.98 15.11 -5.99
CA ASN A 408 -15.23 14.39 -6.22
C ASN A 408 -15.46 13.32 -5.12
N LEU A 409 -15.34 13.74 -3.86
CA LEU A 409 -15.63 12.89 -2.71
C LEU A 409 -17.15 12.84 -2.47
N VAL A 410 -17.76 11.70 -2.75
CA VAL A 410 -19.23 11.52 -2.71
C VAL A 410 -19.75 11.04 -1.36
N GLY A 411 -18.88 10.58 -0.46
CA GLY A 411 -19.30 10.12 0.88
C GLY A 411 -18.14 9.87 1.83
N VAL A 412 -18.42 10.11 3.10
CA VAL A 412 -17.55 9.74 4.25
C VAL A 412 -18.42 8.98 5.24
N HIS A 413 -18.14 7.70 5.45
CA HIS A 413 -18.94 6.81 6.25
C HIS A 413 -18.16 6.28 7.45
N ARG A 414 -18.77 6.41 8.63
CA ARG A 414 -18.30 5.81 9.88
C ARG A 414 -19.26 4.70 10.27
N ILE A 415 -18.75 3.48 10.37
CA ILE A 415 -19.57 2.29 10.61
C ILE A 415 -19.53 1.95 12.10
N GLU A 416 -20.69 2.04 12.76
CA GLU A 416 -20.86 1.64 14.15
C GLU A 416 -20.60 0.13 14.32
N GLY A 417 -20.01 -0.25 15.47
CA GLY A 417 -19.64 -1.64 15.75
C GLY A 417 -18.46 -2.16 14.96
N ALA A 418 -17.68 -1.27 14.36
CA ALA A 418 -16.41 -1.60 13.71
C ALA A 418 -15.28 -0.71 14.23
N GLY A 419 -14.11 -1.31 14.40
CA GLY A 419 -12.83 -0.65 14.59
C GLY A 419 -12.03 -0.60 13.30
N HIS A 420 -10.75 -0.92 13.41
CA HIS A 420 -9.82 -0.82 12.28
C HIS A 420 -10.11 -1.82 11.15
N TRP A 421 -10.60 -3.01 11.46
CA TRP A 421 -10.79 -4.10 10.50
C TRP A 421 -12.20 -4.08 9.89
N VAL A 422 -12.65 -2.90 9.48
CA VAL A 422 -14.05 -2.60 9.16
C VAL A 422 -14.68 -3.57 8.14
N GLN A 423 -13.92 -4.03 7.12
CA GLN A 423 -14.36 -5.00 6.12
C GLN A 423 -14.51 -6.42 6.68
N GLN A 424 -13.91 -6.70 7.83
CA GLN A 424 -14.02 -7.98 8.52
C GLN A 424 -15.04 -7.93 9.67
N GLU A 425 -15.08 -6.80 10.41
CA GLU A 425 -15.96 -6.59 11.56
C GLU A 425 -17.42 -6.33 11.14
N GLN A 426 -17.64 -5.59 10.04
CA GLN A 426 -18.97 -5.24 9.51
C GLN A 426 -19.06 -5.45 7.99
N PRO A 427 -18.83 -6.69 7.50
CA PRO A 427 -18.71 -6.98 6.06
C PRO A 427 -20.00 -6.68 5.27
N GLU A 428 -21.18 -6.89 5.87
CA GLU A 428 -22.47 -6.62 5.23
C GLU A 428 -22.61 -5.13 4.97
N LYS A 429 -22.28 -4.29 5.95
CA LYS A 429 -22.40 -2.84 5.84
C LYS A 429 -21.40 -2.25 4.85
N VAL A 430 -20.17 -2.78 4.87
CA VAL A 430 -19.14 -2.40 3.86
C VAL A 430 -19.60 -2.81 2.46
N SER A 431 -20.13 -4.02 2.29
CA SER A 431 -20.66 -4.50 1.01
C SER A 431 -21.82 -3.64 0.50
N GLU A 432 -22.77 -3.26 1.35
CA GLU A 432 -23.86 -2.35 0.98
C GLU A 432 -23.34 -1.01 0.44
N LEU A 433 -22.38 -0.39 1.15
CA LEU A 433 -21.80 0.89 0.74
C LEU A 433 -21.01 0.77 -0.56
N LEU A 434 -20.21 -0.29 -0.72
CA LEU A 434 -19.46 -0.54 -1.95
C LEU A 434 -20.39 -0.77 -3.14
N LEU A 435 -21.46 -1.56 -2.97
CA LEU A 435 -22.43 -1.83 -4.03
C LEU A 435 -23.23 -0.58 -4.42
N ALA A 436 -23.63 0.24 -3.46
CA ALA A 436 -24.27 1.52 -3.72
C ALA A 436 -23.34 2.44 -4.53
N PHE A 437 -22.09 2.58 -4.06
CA PHE A 437 -21.07 3.39 -4.74
C PHE A 437 -20.75 2.89 -6.16
N LEU A 438 -20.57 1.59 -6.34
CA LEU A 438 -20.28 0.98 -7.64
C LEU A 438 -21.44 1.14 -8.64
N ARG A 439 -22.68 1.03 -8.18
CA ARG A 439 -23.87 1.23 -9.03
C ARG A 439 -23.93 2.64 -9.60
N ASP A 440 -23.56 3.63 -8.78
CA ASP A 440 -23.72 5.05 -9.12
C ASP A 440 -22.45 5.61 -9.80
N HIS A 441 -21.27 5.05 -9.50
CA HIS A 441 -19.96 5.58 -9.88
C HIS A 441 -19.00 4.55 -10.49
N GLY A 442 -19.34 3.26 -10.50
CA GLY A 442 -18.60 2.23 -11.23
C GLY A 442 -18.65 2.47 -12.73
N ALA A 443 -17.79 1.76 -13.50
CA ALA A 443 -17.63 1.94 -14.94
C ALA A 443 -18.94 2.17 -15.69
N ARG A 444 -18.88 3.02 -16.73
CA ARG A 444 -20.04 3.33 -17.60
C ARG A 444 -20.75 2.05 -18.02
N LYS A 445 -22.06 1.98 -17.79
CA LYS A 445 -22.92 1.03 -18.50
C LYS A 445 -22.72 1.32 -19.99
N THR A 446 -22.01 0.44 -20.69
CA THR A 446 -21.90 0.43 -22.15
C THR A 446 -23.26 0.14 -22.75
#